data_2c043112e69cca7e86fe266c89c92e71
#
_entry.id   2c043112e69cca7e86fe266c89c92e71
#
_cell.length_a   1.000
_cell.length_b   1.000
_cell.length_c   1.000
_cell.angle_alpha   90.00
_cell.angle_beta   90.00
_cell.angle_gamma   90.00
#
_symmetry.space_group_name_H-M   'P 1'
#
loop_
_entity.id
_entity.type
_entity.pdbx_description
1 polymer ?
#
loop_
_entity_poly.entity_id
_entity_poly.type
_entity_poly.pdbx_seq_one_letter_code
_entity_poly.pdbx_strand_id
1 'polypeptide(L)'
;MPTEARVLIIEDNDALRAMLFTILRHQPLGVDTAVSAEDALEKTRQCDYALILIDMSLPDDEGISFLMRFREERPDATTFVLAVLDPTDDVSIDSKYVGATVNKPLEIDTLADVIRECAIVVPPPDEPLPCPPAESDFRARFDDSGAFYN
;
A
#
# COMPACT_ATOMS: atom_id res chain seq x y z
N MET A 1 -12.90 7.99 -18.07
CA MET A 1 -11.50 7.57 -17.96
C MET A 1 -11.39 6.53 -16.89
N PRO A 2 -10.83 5.38 -17.20
CA PRO A 2 -10.54 4.46 -16.14
C PRO A 2 -9.49 5.07 -15.24
N THR A 3 -9.76 5.07 -13.95
CA THR A 3 -8.80 5.52 -12.97
C THR A 3 -7.76 4.42 -12.78
N GLU A 4 -6.51 4.81 -12.64
CA GLU A 4 -5.47 3.86 -12.30
C GLU A 4 -5.77 3.24 -10.95
N ALA A 5 -5.40 1.97 -10.78
CA ALA A 5 -5.47 1.32 -9.49
C ALA A 5 -4.57 2.05 -8.49
N ARG A 6 -5.02 2.13 -7.25
CA ARG A 6 -4.31 2.88 -6.22
C ARG A 6 -3.76 1.93 -5.17
N VAL A 7 -2.51 2.12 -4.81
CA VAL A 7 -1.78 1.26 -3.87
C VAL A 7 -1.28 2.08 -2.70
N LEU A 8 -1.42 1.55 -1.49
CA LEU A 8 -0.87 2.15 -0.27
C LEU A 8 0.23 1.24 0.28
N ILE A 9 1.40 1.82 0.53
CA ILE A 9 2.53 1.12 1.13
C ILE A 9 2.66 1.57 2.58
N ILE A 10 2.55 0.65 3.53
CA ILE A 10 2.70 0.94 4.95
C ILE A 10 4.01 0.35 5.43
N GLU A 11 5.00 1.20 5.64
CA GLU A 11 6.35 0.81 5.98
C GLU A 11 7.03 1.92 6.78
N ASP A 12 7.60 1.59 7.93
CA ASP A 12 8.26 2.58 8.80
C ASP A 12 9.73 2.79 8.44
N ASN A 13 10.37 1.85 7.75
CA ASN A 13 11.75 2.02 7.30
C ASN A 13 11.80 2.95 6.10
N ASP A 14 12.46 4.10 6.26
CA ASP A 14 12.48 5.14 5.23
C ASP A 14 13.11 4.66 3.92
N ALA A 15 14.21 3.91 4.00
CA ALA A 15 14.91 3.44 2.81
C ALA A 15 14.07 2.45 2.01
N LEU A 16 13.47 1.48 2.70
CA LEU A 16 12.63 0.48 2.03
C LEU A 16 11.36 1.12 1.47
N ARG A 17 10.73 2.02 2.21
CA ARG A 17 9.55 2.73 1.74
C ARG A 17 9.86 3.53 0.48
N ALA A 18 10.97 4.27 0.49
CA ALA A 18 11.39 5.07 -0.67
C ALA A 18 11.70 4.18 -1.89
N MET A 19 12.33 3.04 -1.66
CA MET A 19 12.65 2.09 -2.73
C MET A 19 11.39 1.52 -3.37
N LEU A 20 10.45 1.08 -2.55
CA LEU A 20 9.17 0.55 -3.04
C LEU A 20 8.39 1.62 -3.79
N PHE A 21 8.33 2.82 -3.26
CA PHE A 21 7.66 3.94 -3.91
C PHE A 21 8.27 4.23 -5.27
N THR A 22 9.59 4.32 -5.34
CA THR A 22 10.31 4.64 -6.57
C THR A 22 10.05 3.60 -7.66
N ILE A 23 10.02 2.33 -7.31
CA ILE A 23 9.80 1.26 -8.28
C ILE A 23 8.33 1.22 -8.71
N LEU A 24 7.42 1.31 -7.76
CA LEU A 24 6.00 1.18 -8.07
C LEU A 24 5.43 2.36 -8.83
N ARG A 25 5.96 3.55 -8.64
CA ARG A 25 5.45 4.71 -9.38
C ARG A 25 5.70 4.64 -10.89
N HIS A 26 6.61 3.78 -11.32
CA HIS A 26 6.84 3.54 -12.75
C HIS A 26 5.86 2.53 -13.35
N GLN A 27 5.04 1.92 -12.52
CA GLN A 27 3.96 1.04 -12.97
C GLN A 27 2.71 1.88 -13.22
N PRO A 28 1.72 1.36 -13.94
CA PRO A 28 0.46 2.10 -14.15
C PRO A 28 -0.41 2.06 -12.89
N LEU A 29 0.11 2.61 -11.81
CA LEU A 29 -0.52 2.62 -10.49
C LEU A 29 -0.35 4.00 -9.86
N GLY A 30 -1.36 4.44 -9.11
CA GLY A 30 -1.18 5.54 -8.18
C GLY A 30 -0.62 4.99 -6.89
N VAL A 31 0.42 5.60 -6.33
CA VAL A 31 1.10 5.09 -5.14
C VAL A 31 1.12 6.12 -4.04
N ASP A 32 0.63 5.74 -2.87
CA ASP A 32 0.74 6.51 -1.64
C ASP A 32 1.53 5.71 -0.61
N THR A 33 2.10 6.39 0.36
CA THR A 33 2.86 5.76 1.43
C THR A 33 2.34 6.19 2.79
N ALA A 34 2.54 5.34 3.79
CA ALA A 34 2.24 5.64 5.18
C ALA A 34 3.36 5.11 6.06
N VAL A 35 3.64 5.82 7.14
CA VAL A 35 4.76 5.49 8.03
C VAL A 35 4.30 4.79 9.31
N SER A 36 2.99 4.74 9.55
CA SER A 36 2.42 4.18 10.77
C SER A 36 0.98 3.73 10.53
N ALA A 37 0.42 3.02 11.49
CA ALA A 37 -0.97 2.61 11.44
C ALA A 37 -1.92 3.82 11.38
N GLU A 38 -1.67 4.85 12.18
CA GLU A 38 -2.53 6.03 12.20
C GLU A 38 -2.49 6.79 10.88
N ASP A 39 -1.30 6.97 10.31
CA ASP A 39 -1.15 7.60 9.01
C ASP A 39 -1.89 6.81 7.93
N ALA A 40 -1.77 5.49 7.96
CA ALA A 40 -2.45 4.61 7.02
C ALA A 40 -3.97 4.69 7.15
N LEU A 41 -4.48 4.68 8.38
CA LEU A 41 -5.92 4.76 8.61
C LEU A 41 -6.48 6.09 8.11
N GLU A 42 -5.76 7.17 8.31
CA GLU A 42 -6.18 8.47 7.79
C GLU A 42 -6.31 8.43 6.26
N LYS A 43 -5.34 7.83 5.58
CA LYS A 43 -5.36 7.72 4.13
C LYS A 43 -6.48 6.82 3.63
N THR A 44 -6.76 5.72 4.32
CA THR A 44 -7.85 4.82 3.93
C THR A 44 -9.24 5.42 4.16
N ARG A 45 -9.34 6.46 4.98
CA ARG A 45 -10.59 7.19 5.15
C ARG A 45 -10.86 8.15 4.01
N GLN A 46 -9.81 8.54 3.28
CA GLN A 46 -9.89 9.52 2.21
C GLN A 46 -9.88 8.90 0.82
N CYS A 47 -9.43 7.67 0.69
CA CYS A 47 -9.22 7.05 -0.61
C CYS A 47 -9.44 5.55 -0.54
N ASP A 48 -9.99 5.00 -1.62
CA ASP A 48 -10.11 3.55 -1.78
C ASP A 48 -8.85 3.04 -2.44
N TYR A 49 -8.21 2.06 -1.80
CA TYR A 49 -7.02 1.43 -2.35
C TYR A 49 -7.38 0.06 -2.91
N ALA A 50 -6.88 -0.23 -4.11
CA ALA A 50 -7.01 -1.57 -4.68
C ALA A 50 -6.15 -2.57 -3.90
N LEU A 51 -4.97 -2.11 -3.44
CA LEU A 51 -4.05 -2.95 -2.69
C LEU A 51 -3.39 -2.16 -1.58
N ILE A 52 -3.22 -2.80 -0.44
CA ILE A 52 -2.42 -2.29 0.67
C ILE A 52 -1.29 -3.27 0.92
N LEU A 53 -0.05 -2.78 0.84
CA LEU A 53 1.14 -3.54 1.23
C LEU A 53 1.51 -3.10 2.64
N ILE A 54 1.51 -4.02 3.59
CA ILE A 54 1.80 -3.70 4.98
C ILE A 54 2.92 -4.56 5.54
N ASP A 55 3.92 -3.90 6.13
CA ASP A 55 4.99 -4.58 6.85
C ASP A 55 4.50 -4.95 8.24
N MET A 56 4.42 -6.24 8.52
CA MET A 56 3.93 -6.72 9.82
C MET A 56 5.00 -6.64 10.91
N SER A 57 6.21 -6.17 10.58
CA SER A 57 7.27 -5.91 11.56
C SER A 57 7.19 -4.51 12.14
N LEU A 58 6.12 -3.77 11.88
CA LEU A 58 5.92 -2.46 12.48
C LEU A 58 5.93 -2.56 14.01
N PRO A 59 6.48 -1.55 14.71
CA PRO A 59 6.58 -1.60 16.17
C PRO A 59 5.21 -1.58 16.83
N ASP A 60 5.16 -2.05 18.08
CA ASP A 60 3.97 -1.98 18.94
C ASP A 60 2.72 -2.62 18.34
N ASP A 61 2.89 -3.69 17.57
CA ASP A 61 1.80 -4.42 16.93
C ASP A 61 0.92 -3.53 16.03
N GLU A 62 1.48 -2.46 15.49
CA GLU A 62 0.74 -1.53 14.64
C GLU A 62 0.15 -2.21 13.40
N GLY A 63 0.83 -3.22 12.86
CA GLY A 63 0.33 -3.95 11.70
C GLY A 63 -1.01 -4.62 11.97
N ILE A 64 -1.08 -5.38 13.06
CA ILE A 64 -2.31 -6.06 13.48
C ILE A 64 -3.39 -5.02 13.81
N SER A 65 -3.02 -3.99 14.56
CA SER A 65 -3.94 -2.92 14.94
C SER A 65 -4.55 -2.25 13.71
N PHE A 66 -3.71 -1.94 12.71
CA PHE A 66 -4.20 -1.35 11.47
C PHE A 66 -5.21 -2.28 10.78
N LEU A 67 -4.87 -3.55 10.61
CA LEU A 67 -5.73 -4.49 9.90
C LEU A 67 -7.11 -4.61 10.55
N MET A 68 -7.13 -4.73 11.86
CA MET A 68 -8.38 -4.84 12.60
C MET A 68 -9.22 -3.58 12.45
N ARG A 69 -8.63 -2.41 12.66
CA ARG A 69 -9.33 -1.14 12.58
C ARG A 69 -9.79 -0.82 11.17
N PHE A 70 -8.98 -1.12 10.18
CA PHE A 70 -9.34 -0.91 8.78
C PHE A 70 -10.60 -1.72 8.42
N ARG A 71 -10.64 -3.00 8.81
CA ARG A 71 -11.80 -3.85 8.51
C ARG A 71 -13.04 -3.41 9.27
N GLU A 72 -12.88 -2.86 10.47
CA GLU A 72 -14.01 -2.31 11.21
C GLU A 72 -14.54 -1.02 10.59
N GLU A 73 -13.65 -0.13 10.17
CA GLU A 73 -14.04 1.15 9.56
C GLU A 73 -14.58 0.99 8.15
N ARG A 74 -14.04 0.02 7.40
CA ARG A 74 -14.37 -0.18 5.99
C ARG A 74 -14.74 -1.65 5.73
N PRO A 75 -15.84 -2.15 6.32
CA PRO A 75 -16.19 -3.57 6.16
C PRO A 75 -16.51 -3.96 4.72
N ASP A 76 -16.94 -2.99 3.89
CA ASP A 76 -17.27 -3.25 2.50
C ASP A 76 -16.11 -3.00 1.53
N ALA A 77 -14.93 -2.68 2.05
CA ALA A 77 -13.76 -2.41 1.20
C ALA A 77 -13.36 -3.67 0.44
N THR A 78 -13.09 -3.49 -0.85
CA THR A 78 -12.65 -4.58 -1.72
C THR A 78 -11.13 -4.69 -1.80
N THR A 79 -10.44 -3.89 -1.01
CA THR A 79 -8.99 -3.79 -0.98
C THR A 79 -8.32 -5.13 -0.74
N PHE A 80 -7.34 -5.48 -1.59
CA PHE A 80 -6.51 -6.65 -1.38
C PHE A 80 -5.36 -6.28 -0.45
N VAL A 81 -5.21 -7.01 0.65
CA VAL A 81 -4.13 -6.74 1.60
C VAL A 81 -3.02 -7.77 1.42
N LEU A 82 -1.82 -7.28 1.15
CA LEU A 82 -0.61 -8.09 1.03
C LEU A 82 0.28 -7.81 2.23
N ALA A 83 0.43 -8.79 3.10
CA ALA A 83 1.21 -8.63 4.33
C ALA A 83 2.63 -9.15 4.13
N VAL A 84 3.61 -8.35 4.56
CA VAL A 84 5.03 -8.73 4.53
C VAL A 84 5.42 -9.25 5.91
N LEU A 85 5.90 -10.48 5.95
CA LEU A 85 6.28 -11.16 7.18
C LEU A 85 7.79 -11.35 7.25
N ASP A 86 8.36 -11.17 8.43
CA ASP A 86 9.73 -11.58 8.69
C ASP A 86 9.68 -13.00 9.25
N PRO A 87 10.36 -13.97 8.63
CA PRO A 87 10.32 -15.36 9.10
C PRO A 87 10.84 -15.54 10.54
N THR A 88 11.62 -14.58 11.05
CA THR A 88 12.11 -14.62 12.42
C THR A 88 11.11 -14.10 13.44
N ASP A 89 10.07 -13.42 12.99
CA ASP A 89 9.02 -12.92 13.86
C ASP A 89 7.94 -13.97 14.03
N ASP A 90 7.49 -14.16 15.27
CA ASP A 90 6.42 -15.09 15.57
C ASP A 90 5.06 -14.38 15.46
N VAL A 91 4.69 -14.06 14.22
CA VAL A 91 3.44 -13.36 13.94
C VAL A 91 2.47 -14.32 13.27
N SER A 92 1.28 -14.43 13.84
CA SER A 92 0.18 -15.18 13.27
C SER A 92 -0.93 -14.20 12.85
N ILE A 93 -1.31 -14.26 11.59
CA ILE A 93 -2.34 -13.38 11.05
C ILE A 93 -3.55 -14.20 10.64
N ASP A 94 -4.73 -13.79 11.11
CA ASP A 94 -5.97 -14.42 10.68
C ASP A 94 -6.21 -14.11 9.21
N SER A 95 -6.47 -15.14 8.42
CA SER A 95 -6.65 -15.02 6.96
C SER A 95 -7.81 -14.10 6.56
N LYS A 96 -8.73 -13.80 7.47
CA LYS A 96 -9.82 -12.87 7.15
C LYS A 96 -9.33 -11.42 6.97
N TYR A 97 -8.13 -11.09 7.48
CA TYR A 97 -7.59 -9.73 7.39
C TYR A 97 -6.70 -9.52 6.16
N VAL A 98 -6.13 -10.59 5.59
CA VAL A 98 -5.16 -10.46 4.51
C VAL A 98 -5.53 -11.35 3.32
N GLY A 99 -5.21 -10.89 2.11
CA GLY A 99 -5.42 -11.67 0.91
C GLY A 99 -4.27 -12.62 0.63
N ALA A 100 -3.05 -12.22 0.97
CA ALA A 100 -1.85 -13.04 0.78
C ALA A 100 -0.73 -12.53 1.68
N THR A 101 0.31 -13.33 1.81
CA THR A 101 1.51 -12.96 2.57
C THR A 101 2.75 -13.20 1.73
N VAL A 102 3.79 -12.38 1.95
CA VAL A 102 5.12 -12.58 1.39
C VAL A 102 6.14 -12.50 2.50
N ASN A 103 7.24 -13.20 2.37
CA ASN A 103 8.29 -13.24 3.39
C ASN A 103 9.49 -12.39 2.99
N LYS A 104 10.13 -11.78 3.98
CA LYS A 104 11.44 -11.14 3.77
C LYS A 104 12.51 -12.24 3.63
N PRO A 105 13.59 -12.00 2.87
CA PRO A 105 13.91 -10.77 2.16
C PRO A 105 13.07 -10.57 0.91
N LEU A 106 12.77 -9.31 0.61
CA LEU A 106 11.93 -8.98 -0.53
C LEU A 106 12.79 -8.85 -1.79
N GLU A 107 12.36 -9.53 -2.85
CA GLU A 107 12.88 -9.27 -4.18
C GLU A 107 12.01 -8.19 -4.79
N ILE A 108 12.55 -6.98 -4.86
CA ILE A 108 11.76 -5.79 -5.17
C ILE A 108 11.08 -5.88 -6.53
N ASP A 109 11.79 -6.33 -7.55
CA ASP A 109 11.20 -6.43 -8.89
C ASP A 109 10.06 -7.44 -8.95
N THR A 110 10.24 -8.59 -8.31
CA THR A 110 9.19 -9.61 -8.22
C THR A 110 8.00 -9.09 -7.44
N LEU A 111 8.27 -8.40 -6.32
CA LEU A 111 7.21 -7.82 -5.51
C LEU A 111 6.42 -6.76 -6.27
N ALA A 112 7.10 -5.92 -7.05
CA ALA A 112 6.43 -4.92 -7.87
C ALA A 112 5.48 -5.56 -8.88
N ASP A 113 5.89 -6.66 -9.51
CA ASP A 113 5.06 -7.39 -10.46
C ASP A 113 3.82 -7.97 -9.77
N VAL A 114 4.00 -8.56 -8.60
CA VAL A 114 2.89 -9.13 -7.82
C VAL A 114 1.90 -8.04 -7.42
N ILE A 115 2.40 -6.91 -6.95
CA ILE A 115 1.55 -5.79 -6.55
C ILE A 115 0.74 -5.28 -7.74
N ARG A 116 1.39 -5.08 -8.88
CA ARG A 116 0.72 -4.61 -10.08
C ARG A 116 -0.39 -5.56 -10.51
N GLU A 117 -0.10 -6.85 -10.58
CA GLU A 117 -1.07 -7.85 -11.01
C GLU A 117 -2.25 -7.96 -10.04
N CYS A 118 -1.97 -7.98 -8.75
CA CYS A 118 -3.02 -8.06 -7.73
C CYS A 118 -3.89 -6.80 -7.71
N ALA A 119 -3.28 -5.62 -7.86
CA ALA A 119 -4.03 -4.37 -7.81
C ALA A 119 -4.98 -4.21 -9.01
N ILE A 120 -4.56 -4.67 -10.19
CA ILE A 120 -5.36 -4.51 -11.40
C ILE A 120 -6.65 -5.32 -11.38
N VAL A 121 -6.64 -6.49 -10.72
CA VAL A 121 -7.80 -7.38 -10.71
C VAL A 121 -8.82 -7.06 -9.62
N VAL A 122 -8.52 -6.13 -8.72
CA VAL A 122 -9.44 -5.77 -7.65
C VAL A 122 -10.57 -4.91 -8.21
N PRO A 123 -11.84 -5.30 -8.01
CA PRO A 123 -12.95 -4.50 -8.49
C PRO A 123 -13.10 -3.21 -7.67
N PRO A 124 -13.60 -2.13 -8.27
CA PRO A 124 -13.86 -0.91 -7.51
C PRO A 124 -14.99 -1.12 -6.50
N PRO A 125 -15.01 -0.37 -5.40
CA PRO A 125 -16.14 -0.42 -4.47
C PRO A 125 -17.41 0.16 -5.09
N ASP A 126 -18.55 -0.21 -4.52
CA ASP A 126 -19.85 0.27 -5.03
C ASP A 126 -20.01 1.78 -4.86
N GLU A 127 -19.50 2.31 -3.77
CA GLU A 127 -19.54 3.74 -3.49
C GLU A 127 -18.12 4.26 -3.27
N PRO A 128 -17.41 4.61 -4.36
CA PRO A 128 -16.01 5.02 -4.23
C PRO A 128 -15.86 6.38 -3.55
N LEU A 129 -14.80 6.51 -2.77
CA LEU A 129 -14.43 7.76 -2.14
C LEU A 129 -13.79 8.69 -3.17
N PRO A 130 -13.96 10.02 -3.02
CA PRO A 130 -13.29 10.98 -3.89
C PRO A 130 -11.81 11.08 -3.51
N CYS A 131 -10.97 10.31 -4.18
CA CYS A 131 -9.54 10.26 -3.87
C CYS A 131 -8.81 11.51 -4.33
N PRO A 132 -7.95 12.09 -3.48
CA PRO A 132 -7.05 13.16 -3.92
C PRO A 132 -5.98 12.59 -4.86
N PRO A 133 -5.22 13.46 -5.57
CA PRO A 133 -4.11 12.98 -6.39
C PRO A 133 -3.12 12.15 -5.56
N ALA A 134 -2.58 11.10 -6.17
CA ALA A 134 -1.64 10.22 -5.49
C ALA A 134 -0.30 10.92 -5.26
N GLU A 135 0.42 10.51 -4.23
CA GLU A 135 1.76 11.05 -3.96
C GLU A 135 2.68 10.87 -5.16
N SER A 136 2.57 9.73 -5.85
CA SER A 136 3.37 9.44 -7.03
C SER A 136 3.17 10.44 -8.16
N ASP A 137 1.99 11.05 -8.26
CA ASP A 137 1.73 12.06 -9.30
C ASP A 137 2.60 13.29 -9.12
N PHE A 138 2.79 13.72 -7.89
CA PHE A 138 3.59 14.91 -7.60
C PHE A 138 5.08 14.65 -7.78
N ARG A 139 5.57 13.52 -7.27
CA ARG A 139 6.99 13.20 -7.36
C ARG A 139 7.42 12.88 -8.78
N ALA A 140 6.54 12.27 -9.57
CA ALA A 140 6.81 12.00 -10.96
C ALA A 140 7.09 13.28 -11.74
N ARG A 141 6.39 14.36 -11.43
CA ARG A 141 6.64 15.66 -12.10
C ARG A 141 8.03 16.20 -11.84
N PHE A 142 8.52 16.07 -10.62
CA PHE A 142 9.86 16.56 -10.29
C PHE A 142 10.93 15.71 -10.95
N ASP A 143 10.74 14.40 -10.99
CA ASP A 143 11.74 13.50 -11.56
C ASP A 143 11.80 13.60 -13.07
N ASP A 144 10.66 13.76 -13.73
CA ASP A 144 10.60 13.82 -15.18
C ASP A 144 11.36 15.02 -15.75
N SER A 145 11.46 16.06 -14.96
CA SER A 145 12.17 17.21 -15.44
C SER A 145 13.64 17.18 -15.11
N GLY A 146 14.06 16.26 -14.26
CA GLY A 146 15.45 16.17 -13.86
C GLY A 146 15.97 17.37 -13.14
N ALA A 147 15.10 18.33 -12.86
CA ALA A 147 15.46 19.53 -12.19
C ALA A 147 14.41 19.85 -11.18
N PHE A 148 14.85 20.57 -10.18
CA PHE A 148 13.98 21.10 -9.29
C PHE A 148 13.42 22.28 -9.91
N TYR A 149 12.25 22.30 -10.33
CA TYR A 149 11.73 23.48 -10.72
C TYR A 149 11.01 24.08 -9.77
N ASN A 150 11.14 24.98 -9.72
CA ASN A 150 10.47 25.90 -9.18
C ASN A 150 9.15 25.91 -9.30
#